data_a2563ed2d7f9651c17f1044584f293b5
#
_entry.id   a2563ed2d7f9651c17f1044584f293b5
#
_cell.length_a   1.000
_cell.length_b   1.000
_cell.length_c   1.000
_cell.angle_alpha   90.00
_cell.angle_beta   90.00
_cell.angle_gamma   90.00
#
_symmetry.space_group_name_H-M   'P 1'
#
loop_
_entity.id
_entity.type
_entity.pdbx_description
1 polymer ?
#
loop_
_entity_poly.entity_id
_entity_poly.type
_entity_poly.pdbx_seq_one_letter_code
_entity_poly.pdbx_strand_id
1 'polypeptide(L)'
;MKELIKNRRGLQRTNNIVIPDSRTWLNMSNYITTMSSDYSVLQLKIVILIIEKMQMYISKVINNTPLDLFGERESVLINIEYRELGITSNKYTIAREVAMKMITTPVSFDIINPLTGEKAWYCTGLISSVLIPKKKNSRSFSVEIKREIMDVLLNVDKGFTQFIKEIAFNASSKYTIRLYMLISSWKNKGGFSIDMGKFRKWLKLENKYNDYKDLYRRVIRPVYEAVSYTHLTLPT
;
A
#
# COMPACT_ATOMS: atom_id res chain seq x y z
N MET A 1 -35.76 13.29 12.71
CA MET A 1 -34.94 12.35 11.91
C MET A 1 -33.87 11.65 12.77
N LYS A 2 -34.18 11.30 14.04
CA LYS A 2 -33.26 10.61 15.00
C LYS A 2 -33.79 9.25 15.48
N GLU A 3 -34.87 8.71 14.92
CA GLU A 3 -35.53 7.48 15.45
C GLU A 3 -35.55 6.27 14.49
N LEU A 4 -34.83 6.30 13.38
CA LEU A 4 -34.81 5.17 12.42
C LEU A 4 -33.60 4.25 12.52
N ILE A 5 -32.78 4.34 13.61
CA ILE A 5 -31.56 3.51 13.78
C ILE A 5 -31.73 2.44 14.87
N LYS A 6 -32.89 2.32 15.49
CA LYS A 6 -33.14 1.24 16.47
C LYS A 6 -34.05 0.17 15.85
N ASN A 7 -33.50 -0.78 15.12
CA ASN A 7 -33.97 -2.17 15.02
C ASN A 7 -33.40 -2.91 13.83
N ARG A 8 -32.15 -3.34 13.95
CA ARG A 8 -31.64 -4.56 13.27
C ARG A 8 -30.59 -5.19 14.15
N ARG A 9 -31.01 -5.99 15.10
CA ARG A 9 -30.17 -7.01 15.76
C ARG A 9 -29.85 -8.05 14.68
N GLY A 10 -28.59 -8.13 14.29
CA GLY A 10 -28.09 -9.13 13.36
C GLY A 10 -26.97 -8.57 12.50
N LEU A 11 -25.71 -8.88 12.86
CA LEU A 11 -24.50 -8.72 12.04
C LEU A 11 -24.18 -7.29 11.57
N GLN A 12 -23.81 -6.45 12.48
CA GLN A 12 -22.98 -5.27 12.16
C GLN A 12 -21.60 -5.42 12.84
N ARG A 13 -20.70 -6.19 12.24
CA ARG A 13 -19.28 -5.81 12.28
C ARG A 13 -19.10 -4.69 11.24
N THR A 14 -19.56 -3.52 11.56
CA THR A 14 -19.08 -2.30 10.91
C THR A 14 -17.60 -2.21 11.29
N ASN A 15 -16.71 -2.45 10.32
CA ASN A 15 -15.34 -2.01 10.41
C ASN A 15 -15.37 -0.49 10.45
N ASN A 16 -15.60 0.09 11.62
CA ASN A 16 -15.47 1.52 11.86
C ASN A 16 -13.98 1.84 11.65
N ILE A 17 -13.62 2.27 10.45
CA ILE A 17 -12.33 2.91 10.22
C ILE A 17 -12.42 4.23 10.97
N VAL A 18 -11.89 4.25 12.19
CA VAL A 18 -11.71 5.48 12.95
C VAL A 18 -10.62 6.27 12.24
N ILE A 19 -11.01 7.35 11.58
CA ILE A 19 -10.07 8.28 10.96
C ILE A 19 -9.68 9.25 12.08
N PRO A 20 -8.39 9.27 12.51
CA PRO A 20 -7.92 10.24 13.48
C PRO A 20 -8.11 11.67 12.95
N ASP A 21 -8.27 12.66 13.83
CA ASP A 21 -8.34 14.09 13.45
C ASP A 21 -7.06 14.56 12.74
N SER A 22 -5.90 13.91 12.99
CA SER A 22 -4.65 14.15 12.28
C SER A 22 -4.52 13.21 11.09
N ARG A 23 -4.65 13.75 9.87
CA ARG A 23 -4.50 13.00 8.61
C ARG A 23 -3.08 13.12 8.08
N THR A 24 -2.43 12.00 7.81
CA THR A 24 -1.11 11.96 7.19
C THR A 24 -1.25 11.69 5.70
N TRP A 25 -0.96 12.71 4.88
CA TRP A 25 -0.92 12.56 3.43
C TRP A 25 0.41 11.99 3.00
N LEU A 26 0.36 10.92 2.21
CA LEU A 26 1.53 10.29 1.61
C LEU A 26 1.47 10.39 0.10
N ASN A 27 2.63 10.67 -0.51
CA ASN A 27 2.85 10.57 -1.94
C ASN A 27 3.55 9.25 -2.26
N MET A 28 3.14 8.59 -3.32
CA MET A 28 3.66 7.30 -3.74
C MET A 28 3.74 7.26 -5.26
N SER A 29 4.82 6.72 -5.80
CA SER A 29 4.98 6.48 -7.24
C SER A 29 3.80 5.65 -7.79
N ASN A 30 3.30 6.01 -8.98
CA ASN A 30 2.25 5.24 -9.64
C ASN A 30 2.72 3.83 -10.05
N TYR A 31 4.02 3.59 -10.14
CA TYR A 31 4.55 2.23 -10.30
C TYR A 31 4.15 1.33 -9.13
N ILE A 32 4.22 1.85 -7.89
CA ILE A 32 3.81 1.10 -6.69
C ILE A 32 2.29 0.96 -6.62
N THR A 33 1.54 2.03 -6.96
CA THR A 33 0.08 1.98 -6.99
C THR A 33 -0.44 0.88 -7.90
N THR A 34 0.19 0.71 -9.07
CA THR A 34 -0.22 -0.26 -10.09
C THR A 34 0.52 -1.60 -10.03
N MET A 35 1.53 -1.75 -9.16
CA MET A 35 2.29 -3.00 -9.06
C MET A 35 1.39 -4.22 -8.87
N SER A 36 1.72 -5.33 -9.51
CA SER A 36 1.07 -6.61 -9.25
C SER A 36 1.80 -7.35 -8.13
N SER A 37 1.08 -7.73 -7.08
CA SER A 37 1.62 -8.50 -5.96
C SER A 37 0.53 -9.31 -5.27
N ASP A 38 0.91 -10.39 -4.59
CA ASP A 38 0.01 -11.14 -3.70
C ASP A 38 0.29 -10.83 -2.21
N TYR A 39 0.62 -9.60 -1.90
CA TYR A 39 0.92 -9.17 -0.55
C TYR A 39 -0.29 -9.28 0.38
N SER A 40 -0.05 -9.77 1.58
CA SER A 40 -1.00 -9.74 2.70
C SER A 40 -1.23 -8.31 3.19
N VAL A 41 -2.24 -8.12 4.04
CA VAL A 41 -2.51 -6.81 4.68
C VAL A 41 -1.28 -6.30 5.43
N LEU A 42 -0.59 -7.15 6.18
CA LEU A 42 0.57 -6.73 6.96
C LEU A 42 1.77 -6.37 6.07
N GLN A 43 1.99 -7.11 4.96
CA GLN A 43 3.01 -6.75 3.97
C GLN A 43 2.71 -5.40 3.30
N LEU A 44 1.46 -5.13 2.95
CA LEU A 44 1.06 -3.81 2.42
C LEU A 44 1.24 -2.69 3.45
N LYS A 45 0.99 -2.95 4.75
CA LYS A 45 1.30 -1.99 5.81
C LYS A 45 2.80 -1.70 5.92
N ILE A 46 3.66 -2.72 5.75
CA ILE A 46 5.12 -2.53 5.67
C ILE A 46 5.47 -1.64 4.48
N VAL A 47 4.87 -1.87 3.30
CA VAL A 47 5.07 -1.00 2.11
C VAL A 47 4.67 0.44 2.41
N ILE A 48 3.53 0.67 3.06
CA ILE A 48 3.07 2.02 3.43
C ILE A 48 4.06 2.70 4.37
N LEU A 49 4.61 1.98 5.36
CA LEU A 49 5.64 2.53 6.26
C LEU A 49 6.95 2.83 5.53
N ILE A 50 7.36 2.00 4.59
CA ILE A 50 8.50 2.29 3.71
C ILE A 50 8.26 3.60 2.97
N ILE A 51 7.10 3.76 2.32
CA ILE A 51 6.73 4.97 1.61
C ILE A 51 6.68 6.19 2.55
N GLU A 52 6.14 6.05 3.75
CA GLU A 52 6.12 7.12 4.75
C GLU A 52 7.54 7.60 5.11
N LYS A 53 8.45 6.67 5.39
CA LYS A 53 9.85 7.01 5.71
C LYS A 53 10.61 7.59 4.52
N MET A 54 10.12 7.36 3.31
CA MET A 54 10.69 7.89 2.07
C MET A 54 10.08 9.24 1.63
N GLN A 55 9.09 9.80 2.36
CA GLN A 55 8.37 11.01 1.92
C GLN A 55 9.30 12.19 1.62
N MET A 56 10.35 12.39 2.42
CA MET A 56 11.32 13.46 2.19
C MET A 56 12.00 13.33 0.81
N TYR A 57 12.35 12.11 0.42
CA TYR A 57 13.01 11.84 -0.87
C TYR A 57 12.02 11.93 -2.03
N ILE A 58 10.82 11.37 -1.86
CA ILE A 58 9.74 11.46 -2.86
C ILE A 58 9.38 12.93 -3.14
N SER A 59 9.27 13.75 -2.10
CA SER A 59 9.01 15.19 -2.24
C SER A 59 10.11 15.92 -3.01
N LYS A 60 11.38 15.57 -2.79
CA LYS A 60 12.50 16.13 -3.56
C LYS A 60 12.40 15.78 -5.05
N VAL A 61 12.10 14.51 -5.37
CA VAL A 61 11.92 14.07 -6.78
C VAL A 61 10.75 14.79 -7.44
N ILE A 62 9.60 14.90 -6.76
CA ILE A 62 8.43 15.62 -7.28
C ILE A 62 8.76 17.10 -7.57
N ASN A 63 9.59 17.74 -6.74
CA ASN A 63 9.99 19.13 -6.87
C ASN A 63 11.26 19.33 -7.72
N ASN A 64 11.73 18.30 -8.44
CA ASN A 64 12.95 18.32 -9.25
C ASN A 64 14.19 18.79 -8.47
N THR A 65 14.27 18.46 -7.18
CA THR A 65 15.41 18.80 -6.32
C THR A 65 16.45 17.69 -6.39
N PRO A 66 17.76 17.99 -6.53
CA PRO A 66 18.81 16.96 -6.54
C PRO A 66 18.75 16.05 -5.34
N LEU A 67 18.89 14.75 -5.58
CA LEU A 67 18.79 13.71 -4.58
C LEU A 67 20.04 12.84 -4.58
N ASP A 68 20.76 12.86 -3.47
CA ASP A 68 21.77 11.86 -3.15
C ASP A 68 21.27 10.98 -1.99
N LEU A 69 20.62 9.87 -2.32
CA LEU A 69 20.09 8.93 -1.34
C LEU A 69 21.08 7.84 -0.97
N PHE A 70 21.88 7.43 -1.93
CA PHE A 70 22.74 6.27 -1.78
C PHE A 70 24.18 6.66 -1.48
N GLY A 71 24.66 7.84 -1.92
CA GLY A 71 26.08 8.09 -2.02
C GLY A 71 26.76 6.96 -2.79
N GLU A 72 27.75 6.29 -2.19
CA GLU A 72 28.40 5.10 -2.76
C GLU A 72 27.67 3.77 -2.47
N ARG A 73 26.56 3.79 -1.74
CA ARG A 73 25.85 2.59 -1.31
C ARG A 73 24.94 2.04 -2.40
N GLU A 74 24.84 0.73 -2.48
CA GLU A 74 23.99 -0.02 -3.41
C GLU A 74 22.58 -0.28 -2.85
N SER A 75 22.34 0.04 -1.57
CA SER A 75 21.08 -0.22 -0.89
C SER A 75 20.80 0.76 0.24
N VAL A 76 19.55 0.83 0.65
CA VAL A 76 19.07 1.62 1.80
C VAL A 76 18.44 0.70 2.84
N LEU A 77 18.81 0.90 4.12
CA LEU A 77 18.21 0.24 5.26
C LEU A 77 17.13 1.13 5.88
N ILE A 78 15.91 0.60 5.98
CA ILE A 78 14.77 1.29 6.57
C ILE A 78 14.36 0.55 7.84
N ASN A 79 14.47 1.23 8.99
CA ASN A 79 14.03 0.68 10.28
C ASN A 79 12.51 0.80 10.44
N ILE A 80 11.86 -0.29 10.89
CA ILE A 80 10.42 -0.37 11.14
C ILE A 80 10.20 -0.81 12.58
N GLU A 81 9.53 0.01 13.38
CA GLU A 81 9.15 -0.35 14.72
C GLU A 81 7.82 -1.13 14.74
N TYR A 82 7.72 -2.14 15.61
CA TYR A 82 6.49 -2.93 15.68
C TYR A 82 5.26 -2.11 16.09
N ARG A 83 5.46 -1.06 16.91
CA ARG A 83 4.38 -0.13 17.28
C ARG A 83 3.81 0.62 16.06
N GLU A 84 4.65 0.93 15.05
CA GLU A 84 4.21 1.58 13.82
C GLU A 84 3.28 0.68 13.00
N LEU A 85 3.43 -0.65 13.11
CA LEU A 85 2.53 -1.63 12.50
C LEU A 85 1.23 -1.85 13.29
N GLY A 86 1.08 -1.21 14.45
CA GLY A 86 -0.08 -1.38 15.32
C GLY A 86 -0.18 -2.77 15.94
N ILE A 87 0.97 -3.45 16.16
CA ILE A 87 1.02 -4.80 16.71
C ILE A 87 1.61 -4.84 18.10
N THR A 88 1.10 -5.75 18.92
CA THR A 88 1.53 -6.01 20.29
C THR A 88 2.68 -7.04 20.33
N SER A 89 3.38 -7.13 21.46
CA SER A 89 4.59 -7.97 21.62
C SER A 89 4.39 -9.45 21.28
N ASN A 90 3.21 -10.00 21.54
CA ASN A 90 2.87 -11.39 21.21
C ASN A 90 2.77 -11.66 19.68
N LYS A 91 2.75 -10.62 18.84
CA LYS A 91 2.70 -10.71 17.37
C LYS A 91 4.00 -10.33 16.66
N TYR A 92 5.08 -10.03 17.40
CA TYR A 92 6.35 -9.64 16.80
C TYR A 92 6.95 -10.74 15.91
N THR A 93 6.82 -12.01 16.30
CA THR A 93 7.26 -13.15 15.48
C THR A 93 6.53 -13.18 14.15
N ILE A 94 5.20 -13.01 14.16
CA ILE A 94 4.39 -12.96 12.93
C ILE A 94 4.86 -11.83 12.01
N ALA A 95 5.15 -10.65 12.56
CA ALA A 95 5.63 -9.53 11.76
C ALA A 95 6.98 -9.80 11.10
N ARG A 96 7.90 -10.46 11.81
CA ARG A 96 9.20 -10.88 11.27
C ARG A 96 9.04 -11.89 10.13
N GLU A 97 8.24 -12.92 10.33
CA GLU A 97 7.95 -13.94 9.31
C GLU A 97 7.31 -13.32 8.06
N VAL A 98 6.35 -12.40 8.26
CA VAL A 98 5.70 -11.69 7.16
C VAL A 98 6.69 -10.80 6.41
N ALA A 99 7.59 -10.10 7.10
CA ALA A 99 8.64 -9.32 6.48
C ALA A 99 9.62 -10.21 5.69
N MET A 100 10.07 -11.33 6.28
CA MET A 100 10.95 -12.28 5.59
C MET A 100 10.30 -12.86 4.32
N LYS A 101 9.00 -13.14 4.33
CA LYS A 101 8.27 -13.59 3.13
C LYS A 101 8.29 -12.55 2.00
N MET A 102 8.44 -11.25 2.29
CA MET A 102 8.52 -10.23 1.24
C MET A 102 9.78 -10.37 0.37
N ILE A 103 10.86 -10.99 0.87
CA ILE A 103 12.08 -11.25 0.10
C ILE A 103 11.78 -12.17 -1.09
N THR A 104 10.92 -13.17 -0.88
CA THR A 104 10.61 -14.21 -1.87
C THR A 104 9.26 -14.03 -2.54
N THR A 105 8.41 -13.13 -2.06
CA THR A 105 7.12 -12.83 -2.70
C THR A 105 7.35 -11.83 -3.84
N PRO A 106 7.22 -12.25 -5.10
CA PRO A 106 7.50 -11.37 -6.23
C PRO A 106 6.47 -10.25 -6.34
N VAL A 107 6.95 -9.09 -6.75
CA VAL A 107 6.16 -7.97 -7.26
C VAL A 107 6.51 -7.77 -8.73
N SER A 108 5.59 -7.27 -9.53
CA SER A 108 5.87 -6.92 -10.92
C SER A 108 5.37 -5.53 -11.26
N PHE A 109 6.17 -4.84 -12.06
CA PHE A 109 5.94 -3.49 -12.54
C PHE A 109 5.92 -3.48 -14.06
N ASP A 110 5.01 -2.69 -14.66
CA ASP A 110 5.05 -2.41 -16.10
C ASP A 110 6.11 -1.34 -16.36
N ILE A 111 7.16 -1.70 -17.05
CA ILE A 111 8.27 -0.80 -17.42
C ILE A 111 8.48 -0.77 -18.95
N ILE A 112 9.29 0.17 -19.41
CA ILE A 112 9.91 0.10 -20.71
C ILE A 112 11.28 -0.56 -20.52
N ASN A 113 11.56 -1.63 -21.25
CA ASN A 113 12.86 -2.29 -21.21
C ASN A 113 13.93 -1.30 -21.70
N PRO A 114 14.93 -0.96 -20.87
CA PRO A 114 15.93 0.04 -21.24
C PRO A 114 16.85 -0.41 -22.40
N LEU A 115 16.91 -1.70 -22.69
CA LEU A 115 17.75 -2.25 -23.78
C LEU A 115 17.02 -2.30 -25.12
N THR A 116 15.70 -2.60 -25.10
CA THR A 116 14.93 -2.83 -26.33
C THR A 116 13.92 -1.72 -26.65
N GLY A 117 13.60 -0.87 -25.66
CA GLY A 117 12.54 0.15 -25.78
C GLY A 117 11.11 -0.43 -25.75
N GLU A 118 10.95 -1.74 -25.57
CA GLU A 118 9.66 -2.40 -25.56
C GLU A 118 9.02 -2.46 -24.17
N LYS A 119 7.69 -2.63 -24.11
CA LYS A 119 6.99 -2.87 -22.85
C LYS A 119 7.39 -4.21 -22.26
N ALA A 120 7.73 -4.21 -20.97
CA ALA A 120 8.16 -5.40 -20.24
C ALA A 120 7.63 -5.42 -18.82
N TRP A 121 7.59 -6.60 -18.22
CA TRP A 121 7.36 -6.76 -16.80
C TRP A 121 8.70 -6.90 -16.07
N TYR A 122 8.96 -5.98 -15.16
CA TYR A 122 10.07 -6.11 -14.24
C TYR A 122 9.59 -6.84 -12.97
N CYS A 123 10.05 -8.09 -12.81
CA CYS A 123 9.64 -8.97 -11.71
C CYS A 123 10.79 -9.10 -10.70
N THR A 124 10.54 -8.79 -9.44
CA THR A 124 11.56 -8.78 -8.38
C THR A 124 10.95 -8.89 -6.98
N GLY A 125 11.77 -9.06 -5.93
CA GLY A 125 11.38 -8.80 -4.55
C GLY A 125 11.41 -7.30 -4.26
N LEU A 126 10.44 -6.77 -3.52
CA LEU A 126 10.45 -5.36 -3.13
C LEU A 126 11.55 -5.03 -2.12
N ILE A 127 11.89 -5.98 -1.26
CA ILE A 127 12.99 -5.90 -0.30
C ILE A 127 13.99 -7.01 -0.56
N SER A 128 15.28 -6.73 -0.35
CA SER A 128 16.37 -7.68 -0.58
C SER A 128 16.72 -8.50 0.65
N SER A 129 16.59 -7.90 1.83
CA SER A 129 16.88 -8.57 3.10
C SER A 129 16.07 -7.98 4.27
N VAL A 130 16.02 -8.74 5.37
CA VAL A 130 15.44 -8.30 6.63
C VAL A 130 16.46 -8.53 7.74
N LEU A 131 16.84 -7.47 8.44
CA LEU A 131 17.74 -7.53 9.58
C LEU A 131 16.91 -7.53 10.87
N ILE A 132 16.98 -8.65 11.60
CA ILE A 132 16.28 -8.84 12.85
C ILE A 132 17.31 -8.84 13.97
N PRO A 133 17.28 -7.87 14.91
CA PRO A 133 18.20 -7.86 16.04
C PRO A 133 18.07 -9.12 16.91
N LYS A 134 19.19 -9.72 17.29
CA LYS A 134 19.22 -10.90 18.19
C LYS A 134 18.79 -10.57 19.62
N LYS A 135 18.75 -9.30 20.00
CA LYS A 135 18.33 -8.85 21.34
C LYS A 135 16.89 -9.26 21.61
N LYS A 136 16.65 -9.99 22.71
CA LYS A 136 15.38 -10.60 23.08
C LYS A 136 14.19 -9.61 23.09
N ASN A 137 14.42 -8.35 23.49
CA ASN A 137 13.39 -7.31 23.61
C ASN A 137 13.48 -6.27 22.49
N SER A 138 13.99 -6.63 21.31
CA SER A 138 14.03 -5.70 20.19
C SER A 138 12.61 -5.32 19.76
N ARG A 139 12.38 -4.01 19.62
CA ARG A 139 11.09 -3.42 19.24
C ARG A 139 11.01 -3.04 17.77
N SER A 140 12.00 -3.41 16.97
CA SER A 140 12.08 -3.10 15.54
C SER A 140 12.81 -4.17 14.76
N PHE A 141 12.69 -4.09 13.45
CA PHE A 141 13.50 -4.77 12.45
C PHE A 141 13.82 -3.77 11.34
N SER A 142 14.83 -4.06 10.53
CA SER A 142 15.13 -3.24 9.36
C SER A 142 14.92 -4.04 8.09
N VAL A 143 14.44 -3.38 7.04
CA VAL A 143 14.35 -3.92 5.68
C VAL A 143 15.38 -3.23 4.81
N GLU A 144 16.00 -3.99 3.92
CA GLU A 144 16.93 -3.48 2.93
C GLU A 144 16.27 -3.38 1.56
N ILE A 145 16.46 -2.26 0.88
CA ILE A 145 15.95 -2.01 -0.46
C ILE A 145 17.13 -1.66 -1.36
N LYS A 146 17.29 -2.41 -2.43
CA LYS A 146 18.33 -2.17 -3.43
C LYS A 146 18.05 -0.91 -4.24
N ARG A 147 19.12 -0.33 -4.82
CA ARG A 147 19.07 0.88 -5.64
C ARG A 147 18.04 0.77 -6.77
N GLU A 148 18.02 -0.32 -7.51
CA GLU A 148 17.12 -0.51 -8.67
C GLU A 148 15.65 -0.47 -8.27
N ILE A 149 15.31 -0.99 -7.07
CA ILE A 149 13.95 -0.94 -6.54
C ILE A 149 13.64 0.45 -6.00
N MET A 150 14.62 1.10 -5.39
CA MET A 150 14.45 2.47 -4.91
C MET A 150 14.19 3.43 -6.07
N ASP A 151 14.86 3.22 -7.21
CA ASP A 151 14.60 4.01 -8.42
C ASP A 151 13.14 3.86 -8.89
N VAL A 152 12.55 2.66 -8.81
CA VAL A 152 11.12 2.45 -9.09
C VAL A 152 10.22 3.12 -8.04
N LEU A 153 10.59 3.03 -6.75
CA LEU A 153 9.84 3.67 -5.66
C LEU A 153 9.80 5.19 -5.76
N LEU A 154 10.89 5.80 -6.25
CA LEU A 154 11.05 7.23 -6.40
C LEU A 154 10.65 7.75 -7.78
N ASN A 155 10.48 6.85 -8.78
CA ASN A 155 10.15 7.26 -10.15
C ASN A 155 8.73 7.82 -10.23
N VAL A 156 8.61 9.03 -10.72
CA VAL A 156 7.34 9.75 -10.89
C VAL A 156 6.99 10.03 -12.36
N ASP A 157 7.68 9.41 -13.33
CA ASP A 157 7.42 9.59 -14.77
C ASP A 157 5.96 9.25 -15.14
N LYS A 158 5.37 8.25 -14.48
CA LYS A 158 3.95 7.92 -14.58
C LYS A 158 3.07 8.72 -13.62
N GLY A 159 3.63 9.73 -12.96
CA GLY A 159 3.00 10.50 -11.90
C GLY A 159 3.04 9.82 -10.54
N PHE A 160 2.39 10.43 -9.58
CA PHE A 160 2.30 9.95 -8.21
C PHE A 160 0.85 9.89 -7.72
N THR A 161 0.62 9.04 -6.73
CA THR A 161 -0.65 8.92 -6.02
C THR A 161 -0.52 9.60 -4.67
N GLN A 162 -1.44 10.52 -4.37
CA GLN A 162 -1.58 11.10 -3.04
C GLN A 162 -2.75 10.41 -2.32
N PHE A 163 -2.51 9.90 -1.11
CA PHE A 163 -3.52 9.19 -0.32
C PHE A 163 -3.34 9.43 1.18
N ILE A 164 -4.40 9.17 1.95
CA ILE A 164 -4.37 9.30 3.41
C ILE A 164 -3.91 7.97 4.01
N LYS A 165 -2.79 7.99 4.74
CA LYS A 165 -2.17 6.81 5.37
C LYS A 165 -3.18 6.04 6.24
N GLU A 166 -3.89 6.72 7.10
CA GLU A 166 -4.77 6.13 8.11
C GLU A 166 -5.87 5.28 7.49
N ILE A 167 -6.39 5.68 6.32
CA ILE A 167 -7.41 4.91 5.59
C ILE A 167 -6.83 3.58 5.11
N ALA A 168 -5.69 3.65 4.43
CA ALA A 168 -5.02 2.45 3.93
C ALA A 168 -4.53 1.56 5.09
N PHE A 169 -4.02 2.18 6.15
CA PHE A 169 -3.41 1.48 7.28
C PHE A 169 -4.44 0.79 8.18
N ASN A 170 -5.63 1.38 8.36
CA ASN A 170 -6.71 0.82 9.17
C ASN A 170 -7.58 -0.18 8.41
N ALA A 171 -7.39 -0.30 7.09
CA ALA A 171 -8.12 -1.29 6.30
C ALA A 171 -7.77 -2.73 6.73
N SER A 172 -8.79 -3.56 6.86
CA SER A 172 -8.67 -4.98 7.26
C SER A 172 -8.46 -5.92 6.06
N SER A 173 -8.65 -5.43 4.83
CA SER A 173 -8.53 -6.19 3.59
C SER A 173 -7.43 -5.66 2.69
N LYS A 174 -6.60 -6.56 2.14
CA LYS A 174 -5.59 -6.19 1.13
C LYS A 174 -6.23 -5.57 -0.12
N TYR A 175 -7.43 -5.97 -0.45
CA TYR A 175 -8.17 -5.43 -1.60
C TYR A 175 -8.61 -4.00 -1.34
N THR A 176 -9.05 -3.69 -0.12
CA THR A 176 -9.41 -2.32 0.29
C THR A 176 -8.21 -1.40 0.19
N ILE A 177 -7.05 -1.79 0.71
CA ILE A 177 -5.82 -1.00 0.63
C ILE A 177 -5.47 -0.68 -0.83
N ARG A 178 -5.39 -1.71 -1.67
CA ARG A 178 -4.95 -1.57 -3.06
C ARG A 178 -5.94 -0.76 -3.90
N LEU A 179 -7.23 -1.05 -3.77
CA LEU A 179 -8.25 -0.36 -4.53
C LEU A 179 -8.40 1.10 -4.08
N TYR A 180 -8.25 1.39 -2.78
CA TYR A 180 -8.21 2.75 -2.27
C TYR A 180 -7.05 3.55 -2.89
N MET A 181 -5.84 2.98 -2.93
CA MET A 181 -4.68 3.61 -3.57
C MET A 181 -4.92 3.86 -5.07
N LEU A 182 -5.50 2.88 -5.78
CA LEU A 182 -5.83 3.03 -7.19
C LEU A 182 -6.86 4.16 -7.41
N ILE A 183 -7.96 4.19 -6.65
CA ILE A 183 -8.97 5.26 -6.74
C ILE A 183 -8.33 6.62 -6.45
N SER A 184 -7.45 6.69 -5.45
CA SER A 184 -6.72 7.91 -5.09
C SER A 184 -5.86 8.43 -6.25
N SER A 185 -5.26 7.55 -7.07
CA SER A 185 -4.46 7.95 -8.24
C SER A 185 -5.28 8.57 -9.38
N TRP A 186 -6.60 8.38 -9.36
CA TRP A 186 -7.53 8.92 -10.36
C TRP A 186 -8.40 10.05 -9.84
N LYS A 187 -8.23 10.45 -8.59
CA LYS A 187 -9.05 11.49 -7.92
C LYS A 187 -9.18 12.77 -8.75
N ASN A 188 -8.08 13.25 -9.31
CA ASN A 188 -8.03 14.50 -10.08
C ASN A 188 -8.34 14.31 -11.58
N LYS A 189 -8.64 13.06 -12.02
CA LYS A 189 -8.89 12.72 -13.42
C LYS A 189 -10.37 12.34 -13.66
N GLY A 190 -11.24 12.57 -12.69
CA GLY A 190 -12.67 12.31 -12.81
C GLY A 190 -13.07 10.83 -12.75
N GLY A 191 -12.14 9.91 -12.60
CA GLY A 191 -12.38 8.48 -12.50
C GLY A 191 -11.64 7.64 -13.54
N PHE A 192 -11.90 6.34 -13.54
CA PHE A 192 -11.33 5.39 -14.52
C PHE A 192 -12.32 4.27 -14.82
N SER A 193 -12.11 3.62 -15.96
CA SER A 193 -12.76 2.38 -16.33
C SER A 193 -11.73 1.27 -16.47
N ILE A 194 -12.06 0.08 -15.99
CA ILE A 194 -11.18 -1.08 -16.06
C ILE A 194 -11.98 -2.31 -16.48
N ASP A 195 -11.44 -3.08 -17.41
CA ASP A 195 -12.00 -4.38 -17.77
C ASP A 195 -12.01 -5.33 -16.57
N MET A 196 -13.07 -6.09 -16.39
CA MET A 196 -13.26 -6.97 -15.24
C MET A 196 -12.20 -8.07 -15.16
N GLY A 197 -11.74 -8.61 -16.29
CA GLY A 197 -10.67 -9.60 -16.32
C GLY A 197 -9.33 -9.01 -15.86
N LYS A 198 -9.00 -7.80 -16.34
CA LYS A 198 -7.81 -7.05 -15.91
C LYS A 198 -7.89 -6.68 -14.42
N PHE A 199 -9.05 -6.25 -13.95
CA PHE A 199 -9.29 -5.95 -12.54
C PHE A 199 -9.05 -7.17 -11.63
N ARG A 200 -9.62 -8.32 -12.01
CA ARG A 200 -9.43 -9.57 -11.27
C ARG A 200 -7.96 -10.00 -11.25
N LYS A 201 -7.29 -9.98 -12.40
CA LYS A 201 -5.87 -10.31 -12.52
C LYS A 201 -5.00 -9.39 -11.66
N TRP A 202 -5.26 -8.09 -11.70
CA TRP A 202 -4.51 -7.10 -10.91
C TRP A 202 -4.65 -7.32 -9.40
N LEU A 203 -5.87 -7.68 -8.91
CA LEU A 203 -6.11 -7.97 -7.48
C LEU A 203 -5.81 -9.43 -7.08
N LYS A 204 -5.37 -10.29 -8.02
CA LYS A 204 -5.20 -11.73 -7.80
C LYS A 204 -6.50 -12.39 -7.33
N LEU A 205 -7.58 -12.16 -8.09
CA LEU A 205 -8.94 -12.63 -7.83
C LEU A 205 -9.45 -13.62 -8.89
N GLU A 206 -8.58 -14.15 -9.75
CA GLU A 206 -8.98 -14.98 -10.88
C GLU A 206 -9.84 -16.18 -10.45
N ASN A 207 -9.55 -16.77 -9.29
CA ASN A 207 -10.25 -17.91 -8.72
C ASN A 207 -11.06 -17.57 -7.46
N LYS A 208 -11.40 -16.29 -7.23
CA LYS A 208 -12.10 -15.83 -6.03
C LYS A 208 -13.25 -14.90 -6.40
N TYR A 209 -14.36 -15.03 -5.66
CA TYR A 209 -15.54 -14.15 -5.84
C TYR A 209 -16.02 -14.13 -7.28
N ASN A 210 -16.24 -15.31 -7.88
CA ASN A 210 -16.67 -15.47 -9.28
C ASN A 210 -18.00 -14.77 -9.54
N ASP A 211 -18.91 -14.79 -8.58
CA ASP A 211 -20.14 -14.01 -8.63
C ASP A 211 -19.86 -12.52 -8.35
N TYR A 212 -20.45 -11.65 -9.18
CA TYR A 212 -20.35 -10.20 -9.05
C TYR A 212 -20.88 -9.70 -7.70
N LYS A 213 -21.94 -10.28 -7.16
CA LYS A 213 -22.53 -9.91 -5.88
C LYS A 213 -21.53 -10.13 -4.73
N ASP A 214 -20.78 -11.22 -4.76
CA ASP A 214 -19.74 -11.50 -3.76
C ASP A 214 -18.53 -10.59 -3.96
N LEU A 215 -18.10 -10.34 -5.20
CA LEU A 215 -17.05 -9.39 -5.52
C LEU A 215 -17.40 -7.99 -5.01
N TYR A 216 -18.62 -7.53 -5.31
CA TYR A 216 -19.08 -6.23 -4.83
C TYR A 216 -19.07 -6.15 -3.30
N ARG A 217 -19.70 -7.12 -2.63
CA ARG A 217 -19.85 -7.14 -1.18
C ARG A 217 -18.51 -7.23 -0.44
N ARG A 218 -17.55 -8.02 -0.94
CA ARG A 218 -16.30 -8.34 -0.23
C ARG A 218 -15.11 -7.47 -0.65
N VAL A 219 -15.15 -6.88 -1.83
CA VAL A 219 -14.04 -6.11 -2.40
C VAL A 219 -14.41 -4.65 -2.64
N ILE A 220 -15.49 -4.38 -3.39
CA ILE A 220 -15.81 -3.03 -3.85
C ILE A 220 -16.47 -2.20 -2.74
N ARG A 221 -17.51 -2.73 -2.11
CA ARG A 221 -18.27 -2.03 -1.07
C ARG A 221 -17.42 -1.54 0.12
N PRO A 222 -16.48 -2.34 0.69
CA PRO A 222 -15.63 -1.88 1.78
C PRO A 222 -14.75 -0.68 1.41
N VAL A 223 -14.34 -0.59 0.15
CA VAL A 223 -13.58 0.56 -0.34
C VAL A 223 -14.48 1.78 -0.47
N TYR A 224 -15.65 1.61 -1.07
CA TYR A 224 -16.64 2.69 -1.19
C TYR A 224 -16.98 3.29 0.19
N GLU A 225 -17.24 2.45 1.18
CA GLU A 225 -17.49 2.89 2.55
C GLU A 225 -16.28 3.65 3.14
N ALA A 226 -15.06 3.13 2.96
CA ALA A 226 -13.84 3.78 3.43
C ALA A 226 -13.60 5.15 2.79
N VAL A 227 -13.85 5.28 1.47
CA VAL A 227 -13.63 6.52 0.71
C VAL A 227 -14.74 7.55 0.99
N SER A 228 -16.00 7.11 1.09
CA SER A 228 -17.14 8.00 1.36
C SER A 228 -17.00 8.73 2.70
N TYR A 229 -16.44 8.08 3.71
CA TYR A 229 -16.14 8.73 5.00
C TYR A 229 -15.14 9.88 4.88
N THR A 230 -14.25 9.86 3.88
CA THR A 230 -13.25 10.91 3.69
C THR A 230 -13.80 12.15 2.99
N HIS A 231 -14.83 11.98 2.17
CA HIS A 231 -15.48 13.09 1.47
C HIS A 231 -16.48 13.86 2.33
N LEU A 232 -17.07 13.19 3.35
CA LEU A 232 -18.04 13.82 4.26
C LEU A 232 -17.42 14.74 5.32
N THR A 233 -16.09 14.79 5.43
CA THR A 233 -15.35 15.59 6.43
C THR A 233 -14.42 16.63 5.81
N LEU A 234 -14.64 17.04 4.56
CA LEU A 234 -13.99 18.25 4.06
C LEU A 234 -14.69 19.46 4.70
N PRO A 235 -13.98 20.34 5.41
CA PRO A 235 -14.55 21.60 5.81
C PRO A 235 -14.88 22.39 4.54
N THR A 236 -16.11 22.84 4.46
CA THR A 236 -16.61 23.85 3.49
C THR A 236 -15.87 25.15 3.69
#